data_1fa1d0c1d7c38825fbd0e679e1754df1
#
_entry.id   1fa1d0c1d7c38825fbd0e679e1754df1
#
_cell.length_a   1.000
_cell.length_b   1.000
_cell.length_c   1.000
_cell.angle_alpha   90.00
_cell.angle_beta   90.00
_cell.angle_gamma   90.00
#
_symmetry.space_group_name_H-M   'P 1'
#
loop_
_entity.id
_entity.type
_entity.pdbx_description
1 polymer ?
#
loop_
_entity_poly.entity_id
_entity_poly.type
_entity_poly.pdbx_seq_one_letter_code
_entity_poly.pdbx_strand_id
1 'polypeptide(L)'
;MLFRSRRISSSVLNDVLMDAIAMNPTPTDKGNRLKIYYMTQVAIQRPTFVTFVNDVELMHFSYERFLENRIRSAFGFEGTPIHMITRQRK
;
A
#
# COMPACT_ATOMS: atom_id res chain seq x y z
N MET A 1 6.17 -18.88 -10.09
CA MET A 1 5.22 -18.54 -10.45
C MET A 1 4.88 -17.33 -11.21
N LEU A 2 3.74 -17.16 -11.51
CA LEU A 2 3.32 -16.27 -12.51
C LEU A 2 2.87 -14.94 -12.01
N PHE A 3 2.74 -14.76 -10.69
CA PHE A 3 2.14 -13.57 -10.16
C PHE A 3 2.96 -12.32 -10.32
N ARG A 4 4.27 -12.44 -10.42
CA ARG A 4 5.11 -11.24 -10.46
C ARG A 4 5.00 -10.47 -11.75
N SER A 5 4.40 -11.04 -12.80
CA SER A 5 4.16 -10.26 -14.01
C SER A 5 2.70 -10.01 -14.23
N ARG A 6 1.92 -10.03 -13.18
CA ARG A 6 0.50 -9.91 -13.26
C ARG A 6 0.03 -8.58 -12.67
N ARG A 7 -0.88 -7.94 -13.38
CA ARG A 7 -1.47 -6.72 -12.85
C ARG A 7 -2.60 -7.07 -11.87
N ILE A 8 -2.58 -6.43 -10.73
CA ILE A 8 -3.61 -6.63 -9.72
C ILE A 8 -4.70 -5.59 -9.95
N SER A 9 -5.96 -6.02 -9.98
CA SER A 9 -7.04 -5.08 -10.18
C SER A 9 -7.15 -4.13 -8.98
N SER A 10 -7.55 -2.90 -9.26
CA SER A 10 -7.64 -1.89 -8.21
C SER A 10 -8.61 -2.27 -7.12
N SER A 11 -9.72 -2.91 -7.48
CA SER A 11 -10.71 -3.28 -6.45
C SER A 11 -10.16 -4.31 -5.49
N VAL A 12 -9.43 -5.31 -6.00
CA VAL A 12 -8.84 -6.32 -5.14
C VAL A 12 -7.75 -5.71 -4.29
N LEU A 13 -6.93 -4.87 -4.90
CA LEU A 13 -5.84 -4.22 -4.18
C LEU A 13 -6.38 -3.35 -3.04
N ASN A 14 -7.44 -2.61 -3.30
CA ASN A 14 -8.01 -1.74 -2.27
C ASN A 14 -8.77 -2.52 -1.20
N ASP A 15 -9.30 -3.70 -1.53
CA ASP A 15 -9.87 -4.56 -0.51
C ASP A 15 -8.80 -5.01 0.48
N VAL A 16 -7.62 -5.39 0.00
CA VAL A 16 -6.52 -5.77 0.87
C VAL A 16 -6.07 -4.57 1.70
N LEU A 17 -6.06 -3.39 1.09
CA LEU A 17 -5.69 -2.17 1.80
C LEU A 17 -6.67 -1.89 2.94
N MET A 18 -7.96 -2.01 2.69
CA MET A 18 -8.96 -1.76 3.72
C MET A 18 -8.86 -2.77 4.86
N ASP A 19 -8.59 -4.04 4.52
CA ASP A 19 -8.39 -5.05 5.54
C ASP A 19 -7.17 -4.74 6.40
N ALA A 20 -6.11 -4.26 5.77
CA ALA A 20 -4.90 -3.91 6.50
C ALA A 20 -5.17 -2.75 7.47
N ILE A 21 -5.91 -1.75 7.02
CA ILE A 21 -6.23 -0.60 7.86
C ILE A 21 -7.12 -1.03 9.03
N ALA A 22 -8.05 -1.95 8.79
CA ALA A 22 -8.90 -2.45 9.86
C ALA A 22 -8.08 -3.22 10.90
N MET A 23 -7.07 -3.94 10.45
CA MET A 23 -6.22 -4.72 11.32
C MET A 23 -5.29 -3.83 12.15
N ASN A 24 -4.78 -2.78 11.54
CA ASN A 24 -3.84 -1.86 12.18
C ASN A 24 -4.18 -0.45 11.73
N PRO A 25 -5.01 0.27 12.50
CA PRO A 25 -5.48 1.59 12.08
C PRO A 25 -4.34 2.57 11.79
N THR A 26 -4.64 3.54 10.95
CA THR A 26 -3.64 4.51 10.53
C THR A 26 -3.14 5.33 11.72
N PRO A 27 -1.87 5.76 11.68
CA PRO A 27 -1.31 6.53 12.79
C PRO A 27 -1.89 7.94 12.87
N THR A 28 -1.84 8.49 14.07
CA THR A 28 -2.24 9.86 14.33
C THR A 28 -1.02 10.59 14.87
N ASP A 29 -0.75 11.77 14.35
CA ASP A 29 0.39 12.56 14.79
C ASP A 29 -0.06 14.00 14.98
N LYS A 30 0.14 14.52 16.19
CA LYS A 30 -0.20 15.90 16.52
C LYS A 30 -1.65 16.24 16.19
N GLY A 31 -2.54 15.29 16.46
CA GLY A 31 -3.96 15.50 16.22
C GLY A 31 -4.40 15.26 14.79
N ASN A 32 -3.48 14.98 13.90
CA ASN A 32 -3.80 14.71 12.50
C ASN A 32 -3.65 13.24 12.20
N ARG A 33 -4.67 12.67 11.60
CA ARG A 33 -4.68 11.26 11.29
C ARG A 33 -4.38 11.03 9.83
N LEU A 34 -3.54 10.03 9.57
CA LEU A 34 -3.26 9.61 8.20
C LEU A 34 -4.52 9.04 7.58
N LYS A 35 -4.91 9.55 6.42
CA LYS A 35 -6.02 9.01 5.65
C LYS A 35 -5.49 8.49 4.33
N ILE A 36 -5.78 7.24 4.04
CA ILE A 36 -5.38 6.61 2.80
C ILE A 36 -6.60 6.52 1.91
N TYR A 37 -6.55 7.19 0.78
CA TYR A 37 -7.70 7.23 -0.12
C TYR A 37 -7.80 6.00 -1.00
N TYR A 38 -6.70 5.62 -1.62
CA TYR A 38 -6.68 4.42 -2.42
C TYR A 38 -5.25 4.10 -2.84
N MET A 39 -5.08 2.92 -3.42
CA MET A 39 -3.78 2.46 -3.88
C MET A 39 -3.94 1.92 -5.29
N THR A 40 -2.92 2.09 -6.12
CA THR A 40 -2.95 1.57 -7.48
C THR A 40 -1.59 1.02 -7.85
N GLN A 41 -1.58 0.03 -8.74
CA GLN A 41 -0.34 -0.55 -9.24
C GLN A 41 0.05 0.18 -10.52
N VAL A 42 1.27 0.69 -10.57
CA VAL A 42 1.73 1.47 -11.72
C VAL A 42 2.80 0.77 -12.54
N ALA A 43 3.32 -0.35 -12.05
CA ALA A 43 4.30 -1.14 -12.80
C ALA A 43 4.11 -2.60 -12.46
N ILE A 44 4.33 -3.46 -13.44
CA ILE A 44 4.08 -4.88 -13.31
C ILE A 44 5.36 -5.69 -13.08
N GLN A 45 6.38 -5.47 -13.90
CA GLN A 45 7.59 -6.28 -13.84
C GLN A 45 8.32 -6.13 -12.52
N ARG A 46 8.44 -4.90 -12.07
CA ARG A 46 8.91 -4.62 -10.74
C ARG A 46 7.70 -4.04 -10.02
N PRO A 47 6.94 -4.87 -9.32
CA PRO A 47 5.66 -4.40 -8.80
C PRO A 47 5.81 -3.10 -8.02
N THR A 48 5.13 -2.08 -8.48
CA THR A 48 5.20 -0.76 -7.88
C THR A 48 3.79 -0.29 -7.58
N PHE A 49 3.56 0.13 -6.36
CA PHE A 49 2.24 0.55 -5.89
C PHE A 49 2.32 1.98 -5.37
N VAL A 50 1.36 2.78 -5.79
CA VAL A 50 1.26 4.16 -5.32
C VAL A 50 0.08 4.25 -4.37
N THR A 51 0.34 4.78 -3.18
CA THR A 51 -0.69 4.98 -2.16
C THR A 51 -0.97 6.48 -2.07
N PHE A 52 -2.23 6.85 -2.25
CA PHE A 52 -2.63 8.26 -2.19
C PHE A 52 -3.19 8.57 -0.81
N VAL A 53 -2.61 9.58 -0.18
CA VAL A 53 -2.92 9.91 1.20
C VAL A 53 -3.24 11.40 1.32
N ASN A 54 -3.72 11.79 2.50
CA ASN A 54 -4.02 13.20 2.77
C ASN A 54 -2.74 14.01 3.04
N ASP A 55 -1.72 13.38 3.61
CA ASP A 55 -0.48 14.07 3.95
C ASP A 55 0.64 13.04 4.00
N VAL A 56 1.63 13.18 3.11
CA VAL A 56 2.70 12.19 3.03
C VAL A 56 3.55 12.15 4.32
N GLU A 57 3.59 13.25 5.06
CA GLU A 57 4.38 13.29 6.27
C GLU A 57 3.76 12.44 7.39
N LEU A 58 2.48 12.11 7.26
CA LEU A 58 1.83 11.25 8.23
C LEU A 58 2.08 9.78 7.95
N MET A 59 2.62 9.45 6.78
CA MET A 59 2.94 8.06 6.46
C MET A 59 4.30 7.70 7.05
N HIS A 60 4.27 7.12 8.24
CA HIS A 60 5.50 6.70 8.90
C HIS A 60 6.07 5.48 8.21
N PHE A 61 7.39 5.37 8.27
CA PHE A 61 8.09 4.26 7.64
C PHE A 61 7.57 2.91 8.11
N SER A 62 7.30 2.78 9.39
CA SER A 62 6.82 1.51 9.93
C SER A 62 5.44 1.14 9.39
N TYR A 63 4.58 2.13 9.18
CA TYR A 63 3.26 1.84 8.65
C TYR A 63 3.33 1.48 7.17
N GLU A 64 4.17 2.19 6.43
CA GLU A 64 4.38 1.84 5.03
C GLU A 64 4.90 0.42 4.89
N ARG A 65 5.82 0.03 5.77
CA ARG A 65 6.35 -1.32 5.80
C ARG A 65 5.27 -2.34 6.10
N PHE A 66 4.39 -1.99 7.01
CA PHE A 66 3.27 -2.87 7.35
C PHE A 66 2.38 -3.09 6.12
N LEU A 67 2.04 -2.02 5.39
CA LEU A 67 1.22 -2.14 4.19
C LEU A 67 1.93 -2.98 3.12
N GLU A 68 3.23 -2.75 2.96
CA GLU A 68 4.00 -3.53 2.00
C GLU A 68 3.95 -5.01 2.32
N ASN A 69 4.11 -5.34 3.58
CA ASN A 69 4.09 -6.75 4.00
C ASN A 69 2.71 -7.37 3.79
N ARG A 70 1.65 -6.62 4.01
CA ARG A 70 0.30 -7.13 3.75
C ARG A 70 0.09 -7.42 2.28
N ILE A 71 0.56 -6.53 1.41
CA ILE A 71 0.44 -6.73 -0.02
C ILE A 71 1.27 -7.93 -0.46
N ARG A 72 2.50 -8.04 0.06
CA ARG A 72 3.37 -9.15 -0.26
C ARG A 72 2.73 -10.48 0.11
N SER A 73 2.14 -10.53 1.28
CA SER A 73 1.50 -11.74 1.75
C SER A 73 0.23 -12.07 0.97
N ALA A 74 -0.57 -11.05 0.67
CA ALA A 74 -1.86 -11.27 0.03
C ALA A 74 -1.72 -11.73 -1.42
N PHE A 75 -0.66 -11.27 -2.11
CA PHE A 75 -0.53 -11.55 -3.53
C PHE A 75 0.67 -12.42 -3.88
N GLY A 76 1.32 -12.99 -2.87
CA GLY A 76 2.37 -13.97 -3.13
C GLY A 76 3.66 -13.39 -3.66
N PHE A 77 3.99 -12.16 -3.30
CA PHE A 77 5.24 -11.55 -3.75
C PHE A 77 6.42 -11.87 -2.85
N GLU A 78 6.35 -12.97 -2.11
CA GLU A 78 7.45 -13.34 -1.23
C GLU A 78 8.71 -13.54 -2.03
N GLY A 79 9.79 -12.93 -1.57
CA GLY A 79 11.05 -13.02 -2.27
C GLY A 79 11.16 -12.10 -3.47
N THR A 80 10.10 -11.37 -3.81
CA THR A 80 10.09 -10.46 -4.93
C THR A 80 10.12 -9.03 -4.40
N PRO A 81 11.09 -8.22 -4.81
CA PRO A 81 11.10 -6.82 -4.37
C PRO A 81 9.87 -6.09 -4.89
N ILE A 82 9.22 -5.33 -4.03
CA ILE A 82 8.14 -4.45 -4.46
C ILE A 82 8.47 -3.03 -4.00
N HIS A 83 7.97 -2.08 -4.76
CA HIS A 83 8.27 -0.69 -4.51
C HIS A 83 7.00 0.03 -4.09
N MET A 84 7.06 0.71 -2.94
CA MET A 84 5.92 1.46 -2.41
C MET A 84 6.19 2.94 -2.53
N ILE A 85 5.28 3.66 -3.14
CA ILE A 85 5.38 5.11 -3.29
C ILE A 85 4.18 5.72 -2.62
N THR A 86 4.40 6.75 -1.81
CA THR A 86 3.33 7.48 -1.15
C THR A 86 3.21 8.86 -1.78
N ARG A 87 2.01 9.20 -2.21
CA ARG A 87 1.76 10.50 -2.81
C ARG A 87 0.60 11.19 -2.13
N GLN A 88 0.70 12.49 -2.09
CA GLN A 88 -0.35 13.28 -1.48
C GLN A 88 -1.40 13.61 -2.53
N ARG A 89 -2.65 13.36 -2.18
CA ARG A 89 -3.76 13.69 -3.03
C ARG A 89 -4.25 15.09 -2.69
N LYS A 90 -4.51 15.85 -3.71
CA LYS A 90 -5.04 17.19 -3.51
C LYS A 90 -6.52 17.19 -3.28
#